data_3a2c61190e63c99d0b668f44856c4bc6
#
_entry.id   3a2c61190e63c99d0b668f44856c4bc6
#
_cell.length_a   1.000
_cell.length_b   1.000
_cell.length_c   1.000
_cell.angle_alpha   90.00
_cell.angle_beta   90.00
_cell.angle_gamma   90.00
#
_symmetry.space_group_name_H-M   'P 1'
#
loop_
_entity.id
_entity.type
_entity.pdbx_description
1 polymer ?
#
loop_
_entity_poly.entity_id
_entity_poly.type
_entity_poly.pdbx_seq_one_letter_code
_entity_poly.pdbx_strand_id
1 'polypeptide(L)'
;MKNRKKMITTALIVLVLLLGVGYATVSSVSLNINGTANAESKELQVFYDGVNSGTSAKVTTISSPDKARTATFTVDNMTLNETVTMTFEVKNYETDVNATLAAPNVTQNTNGDYFQVTTSCDKTTLNAGDTATITVNVKLIKTPVTAEAGSTTVTVGMAASPVA
;
A
#
# COMPACT_ATOMS: atom_id res chain seq x y z
N MET A 1 72.09 -35.78 -16.69
CA MET A 1 71.26 -35.26 -15.60
C MET A 1 70.94 -33.75 -15.70
N LYS A 2 71.71 -32.93 -16.32
CA LYS A 2 71.58 -31.47 -16.42
C LYS A 2 70.36 -31.04 -17.25
N ASN A 3 69.97 -31.79 -18.28
CA ASN A 3 68.79 -31.43 -19.13
C ASN A 3 67.45 -31.77 -18.50
N ARG A 4 67.33 -32.81 -17.65
CA ARG A 4 66.15 -33.16 -16.96
C ARG A 4 65.71 -32.06 -15.94
N LYS A 5 66.70 -31.48 -15.23
CA LYS A 5 66.39 -30.38 -14.28
C LYS A 5 65.87 -29.14 -15.01
N LYS A 6 66.51 -28.78 -16.15
CA LYS A 6 66.00 -27.64 -16.97
C LYS A 6 64.55 -27.86 -17.48
N MET A 7 64.25 -29.07 -17.94
CA MET A 7 62.96 -29.43 -18.45
C MET A 7 61.85 -29.35 -17.35
N ILE A 8 62.19 -29.83 -16.15
CA ILE A 8 61.24 -29.75 -14.99
C ILE A 8 61.00 -28.29 -14.57
N THR A 9 62.10 -27.48 -14.53
CA THR A 9 61.92 -26.05 -14.16
C THR A 9 61.11 -25.29 -15.19
N THR A 10 61.30 -25.55 -16.49
CA THR A 10 60.50 -24.91 -17.54
C THR A 10 59.04 -25.34 -17.47
N ALA A 11 58.77 -26.63 -17.24
CA ALA A 11 57.43 -27.14 -17.09
C ALA A 11 56.70 -26.51 -15.86
N LEU A 12 57.42 -26.32 -14.74
CA LEU A 12 56.89 -25.70 -13.54
C LEU A 12 56.51 -24.21 -13.77
N ILE A 13 57.39 -23.47 -14.49
CA ILE A 13 57.13 -22.05 -14.82
C ILE A 13 55.89 -21.94 -15.74
N VAL A 14 55.77 -22.81 -16.73
CA VAL A 14 54.59 -22.81 -17.62
C VAL A 14 53.33 -23.14 -16.83
N LEU A 15 53.39 -24.09 -15.90
CA LEU A 15 52.25 -24.44 -15.04
C LEU A 15 51.83 -23.26 -14.15
N VAL A 16 52.76 -22.54 -13.56
CA VAL A 16 52.48 -21.36 -12.72
C VAL A 16 51.90 -20.23 -13.56
N LEU A 17 52.40 -20.01 -14.78
CA LEU A 17 51.86 -19.02 -15.70
C LEU A 17 50.41 -19.37 -16.13
N LEU A 18 50.13 -20.64 -16.43
CA LEU A 18 48.80 -21.11 -16.78
C LEU A 18 47.83 -20.97 -15.60
N LEU A 19 48.26 -21.27 -14.39
CA LEU A 19 47.46 -21.06 -13.18
C LEU A 19 47.22 -19.56 -12.91
N GLY A 20 48.26 -18.74 -13.11
CA GLY A 20 48.16 -17.27 -12.94
C GLY A 20 47.18 -16.62 -13.93
N VAL A 21 47.26 -17.03 -15.22
CA VAL A 21 46.32 -16.53 -16.25
C VAL A 21 44.91 -17.06 -15.99
N GLY A 22 44.79 -18.34 -15.60
CA GLY A 22 43.49 -18.92 -15.22
C GLY A 22 42.86 -18.22 -14.05
N TYR A 23 43.65 -17.87 -13.02
CA TYR A 23 43.14 -17.13 -11.87
C TYR A 23 42.80 -15.66 -12.20
N ALA A 24 43.60 -15.01 -13.04
CA ALA A 24 43.33 -13.65 -13.49
C ALA A 24 42.05 -13.57 -14.35
N THR A 25 41.79 -14.57 -15.19
CA THR A 25 40.57 -14.62 -16.01
C THR A 25 39.35 -14.94 -15.18
N VAL A 26 39.46 -15.74 -14.11
CA VAL A 26 38.37 -16.01 -13.19
C VAL A 26 38.07 -14.83 -12.25
N SER A 27 39.11 -14.08 -11.84
CA SER A 27 38.94 -12.89 -11.00
C SER A 27 38.43 -11.67 -11.79
N SER A 28 38.54 -11.67 -13.12
CA SER A 28 38.04 -10.64 -14.02
C SER A 28 36.69 -11.00 -14.69
N VAL A 29 36.11 -12.16 -14.40
CA VAL A 29 34.71 -12.39 -14.65
C VAL A 29 33.97 -11.50 -13.63
N SER A 30 33.76 -10.24 -14.01
CA SER A 30 32.62 -9.52 -13.49
C SER A 30 31.42 -10.40 -13.85
N LEU A 31 30.89 -11.13 -12.86
CA LEU A 31 29.54 -11.63 -12.92
C LEU A 31 28.67 -10.35 -13.03
N ASN A 32 28.47 -9.89 -14.22
CA ASN A 32 27.29 -9.12 -14.56
C ASN A 32 26.14 -10.14 -14.42
N ILE A 33 25.71 -10.35 -13.20
CA ILE A 33 24.37 -10.86 -12.95
C ILE A 33 23.48 -9.70 -13.42
N ASN A 34 23.23 -9.61 -14.72
CA ASN A 34 22.04 -9.05 -15.26
C ASN A 34 20.91 -10.06 -14.93
N GLY A 35 20.75 -10.31 -13.63
CA GLY A 35 19.48 -10.61 -13.08
C GLY A 35 18.72 -9.32 -13.24
N THR A 36 17.89 -9.21 -14.25
CA THR A 36 16.65 -8.51 -14.06
C THR A 36 16.02 -9.26 -12.90
N ALA A 37 16.27 -8.81 -11.68
CA ALA A 37 15.36 -9.05 -10.61
C ALA A 37 14.11 -8.32 -11.09
N ASN A 38 13.23 -9.00 -11.80
CA ASN A 38 11.83 -8.72 -11.77
C ASN A 38 11.44 -9.05 -10.33
N ALA A 39 11.73 -8.13 -9.41
CA ALA A 39 10.90 -7.96 -8.28
C ALA A 39 9.56 -7.63 -8.92
N GLU A 40 8.69 -8.62 -9.08
CA GLU A 40 7.28 -8.35 -9.17
C GLU A 40 7.04 -7.43 -7.98
N SER A 41 6.76 -6.17 -8.25
CA SER A 41 6.33 -5.23 -7.26
C SER A 41 5.03 -5.81 -6.75
N LYS A 42 5.15 -6.64 -5.70
CA LYS A 42 4.00 -7.20 -5.03
C LYS A 42 3.23 -6.00 -4.51
N GLU A 43 2.07 -5.77 -5.06
CA GLU A 43 1.25 -4.65 -4.67
C GLU A 43 0.97 -4.75 -3.18
N LEU A 44 1.31 -3.70 -2.43
CA LEU A 44 1.14 -3.67 -0.98
C LEU A 44 -0.31 -4.02 -0.63
N GLN A 45 -0.50 -5.06 0.19
CA GLN A 45 -1.78 -5.63 0.55
C GLN A 45 -2.39 -4.88 1.75
N VAL A 46 -2.77 -3.61 1.57
CA VAL A 46 -3.47 -2.80 2.58
C VAL A 46 -4.84 -2.41 2.04
N PHE A 47 -5.89 -2.86 2.71
CA PHE A 47 -7.27 -2.74 2.23
C PHE A 47 -8.25 -2.45 3.36
N TYR A 48 -9.45 -1.98 3.01
CA TYR A 48 -10.60 -1.95 3.90
C TYR A 48 -10.99 -3.40 4.28
N ASP A 49 -11.13 -3.66 5.57
CA ASP A 49 -11.46 -4.98 6.13
C ASP A 49 -12.89 -5.06 6.69
N GLY A 50 -13.56 -3.94 6.87
CA GLY A 50 -14.92 -3.94 7.38
C GLY A 50 -15.44 -2.58 7.81
N VAL A 51 -16.68 -2.59 8.27
CA VAL A 51 -17.37 -1.44 8.86
C VAL A 51 -17.52 -1.71 10.35
N ASN A 52 -16.79 -0.97 11.18
CA ASN A 52 -16.73 -1.28 12.61
C ASN A 52 -17.95 -0.77 13.40
N SER A 53 -18.51 0.35 13.05
CA SER A 53 -19.70 0.88 13.74
C SER A 53 -20.18 2.18 13.11
N GLY A 54 -21.29 2.69 13.63
CA GLY A 54 -21.83 3.99 13.24
C GLY A 54 -22.96 3.89 12.23
N THR A 55 -23.57 2.71 12.06
CA THR A 55 -24.82 2.60 11.31
C THR A 55 -25.92 3.34 12.05
N SER A 56 -25.96 4.64 11.84
CA SER A 56 -27.16 5.41 12.07
C SER A 56 -28.24 4.85 11.14
N ALA A 57 -29.51 4.85 11.58
CA ALA A 57 -30.65 4.55 10.72
C ALA A 57 -30.70 5.41 9.43
N LYS A 58 -29.81 6.41 9.34
CA LYS A 58 -29.68 7.34 8.23
C LYS A 58 -28.64 6.89 7.18
N VAL A 59 -27.90 5.83 7.44
CA VAL A 59 -27.00 5.22 6.45
C VAL A 59 -27.77 4.12 5.73
N THR A 60 -28.03 4.32 4.45
CA THR A 60 -28.91 3.44 3.68
C THR A 60 -28.18 2.44 2.81
N THR A 61 -26.94 2.73 2.44
CA THR A 61 -26.13 1.84 1.61
C THR A 61 -24.70 1.89 2.09
N ILE A 62 -24.07 0.73 2.24
CA ILE A 62 -22.65 0.62 2.54
C ILE A 62 -22.07 -0.39 1.54
N SER A 63 -21.04 0.00 0.84
CA SER A 63 -20.26 -0.86 -0.04
C SER A 63 -18.79 -0.70 0.31
N SER A 64 -18.23 -1.73 0.89
CA SER A 64 -16.79 -1.91 1.06
C SER A 64 -16.47 -3.30 0.50
N PRO A 65 -16.20 -3.39 -0.81
CA PRO A 65 -15.82 -4.66 -1.42
C PRO A 65 -14.64 -5.25 -0.68
N ASP A 66 -14.61 -6.56 -0.55
CA ASP A 66 -13.48 -7.26 0.05
C ASP A 66 -12.16 -6.85 -0.63
N LYS A 67 -11.16 -6.50 0.17
CA LYS A 67 -9.85 -6.00 -0.29
C LYS A 67 -9.93 -4.77 -1.21
N ALA A 68 -10.86 -3.86 -0.95
CA ALA A 68 -10.94 -2.59 -1.67
C ALA A 68 -10.10 -1.49 -1.00
N ARG A 69 -9.67 -0.51 -1.78
CA ARG A 69 -9.01 0.72 -1.31
C ARG A 69 -9.97 1.90 -1.20
N THR A 70 -11.24 1.65 -1.43
CA THR A 70 -12.32 2.64 -1.32
C THR A 70 -13.48 2.04 -0.55
N ALA A 71 -14.13 2.86 0.26
CA ALA A 71 -15.39 2.56 0.91
C ALA A 71 -16.43 3.60 0.48
N THR A 72 -17.62 3.14 0.15
CA THR A 72 -18.73 4.00 -0.30
C THR A 72 -19.94 3.77 0.59
N PHE A 73 -20.61 4.85 0.97
CA PHE A 73 -21.88 4.79 1.72
C PHE A 73 -22.77 5.96 1.35
N THR A 74 -24.07 5.79 1.56
CA THR A 74 -25.08 6.83 1.33
C THR A 74 -25.70 7.22 2.65
N VAL A 75 -25.85 8.53 2.86
CA VAL A 75 -26.52 9.11 4.03
C VAL A 75 -27.73 9.89 3.55
N ASP A 76 -28.86 9.72 4.20
CA ASP A 76 -30.11 10.42 3.91
C ASP A 76 -30.86 10.85 5.18
N ASN A 77 -31.96 11.56 5.00
CA ASN A 77 -32.89 11.95 6.07
C ASN A 77 -32.24 12.69 7.26
N MET A 78 -31.16 13.45 7.00
CA MET A 78 -30.49 14.24 8.03
C MET A 78 -31.24 15.56 8.30
N THR A 79 -31.14 16.00 9.56
CA THR A 79 -31.59 17.34 9.96
C THR A 79 -30.43 18.34 9.89
N LEU A 80 -30.73 19.62 9.70
CA LEU A 80 -29.70 20.65 9.61
C LEU A 80 -28.78 20.65 10.84
N ASN A 81 -27.49 20.73 10.61
CA ASN A 81 -26.40 20.63 11.60
C ASN A 81 -26.21 19.24 12.24
N GLU A 82 -26.98 18.25 11.85
CA GLU A 82 -26.76 16.89 12.27
C GLU A 82 -25.48 16.34 11.68
N THR A 83 -24.77 15.48 12.44
CA THR A 83 -23.57 14.77 11.99
C THR A 83 -23.79 13.28 12.13
N VAL A 84 -23.52 12.55 11.06
CA VAL A 84 -23.47 11.08 11.03
C VAL A 84 -22.01 10.67 10.96
N THR A 85 -21.61 9.76 11.84
CA THR A 85 -20.24 9.23 11.90
C THR A 85 -20.23 7.78 11.45
N MET A 86 -19.32 7.47 10.53
CA MET A 86 -19.02 6.11 10.07
C MET A 86 -17.58 5.77 10.39
N THR A 87 -17.34 4.53 10.79
CA THR A 87 -15.98 4.02 11.01
C THR A 87 -15.73 2.79 10.16
N PHE A 88 -14.58 2.76 9.50
CA PHE A 88 -14.11 1.67 8.67
C PHE A 88 -12.80 1.16 9.22
N GLU A 89 -12.60 -0.15 9.20
CA GLU A 89 -11.32 -0.76 9.51
C GLU A 89 -10.49 -0.91 8.23
N VAL A 90 -9.21 -0.58 8.34
CA VAL A 90 -8.20 -0.81 7.30
C VAL A 90 -7.16 -1.73 7.87
N LYS A 91 -6.81 -2.79 7.16
CA LYS A 91 -5.86 -3.79 7.60
C LYS A 91 -4.69 -3.93 6.64
N ASN A 92 -3.51 -4.06 7.22
CA ASN A 92 -2.31 -4.49 6.52
C ASN A 92 -2.26 -6.02 6.50
N TYR A 93 -2.49 -6.62 5.34
CA TYR A 93 -2.46 -8.09 5.16
C TYR A 93 -1.06 -8.63 4.87
N GLU A 94 -0.04 -7.77 4.81
CA GLU A 94 1.34 -8.24 4.70
C GLU A 94 1.77 -8.93 6.00
N THR A 95 2.73 -9.84 5.87
CA THR A 95 3.28 -10.60 6.99
C THR A 95 4.63 -10.08 7.46
N ASP A 96 5.29 -9.28 6.63
CA ASP A 96 6.68 -8.86 6.79
C ASP A 96 6.96 -7.41 6.34
N VAL A 97 5.94 -6.72 5.81
CA VAL A 97 6.08 -5.35 5.32
C VAL A 97 5.20 -4.40 6.12
N ASN A 98 5.81 -3.40 6.75
CA ASN A 98 5.09 -2.31 7.37
C ASN A 98 4.61 -1.31 6.32
N ALA A 99 3.50 -0.63 6.58
CA ALA A 99 2.88 0.32 5.67
C ALA A 99 2.72 1.70 6.32
N THR A 100 2.94 2.74 5.54
CA THR A 100 2.52 4.11 5.87
C THR A 100 1.20 4.39 5.17
N LEU A 101 0.21 4.88 5.92
CA LEU A 101 -1.09 5.29 5.40
C LEU A 101 -1.05 6.78 5.05
N ALA A 102 -1.50 7.14 3.87
CA ALA A 102 -1.84 8.52 3.55
C ALA A 102 -3.12 8.93 4.30
N ALA A 103 -3.33 10.23 4.46
CA ALA A 103 -4.60 10.72 4.99
C ALA A 103 -5.77 10.25 4.10
N PRO A 104 -6.86 9.70 4.69
CA PRO A 104 -8.02 9.32 3.90
C PRO A 104 -8.58 10.53 3.16
N ASN A 105 -8.94 10.35 1.91
CA ASN A 105 -9.47 11.42 1.08
C ASN A 105 -10.88 11.11 0.59
N VAL A 106 -11.72 12.14 0.53
CA VAL A 106 -13.06 12.05 -0.05
C VAL A 106 -12.93 12.13 -1.57
N THR A 107 -13.17 11.04 -2.27
CA THR A 107 -13.12 10.97 -3.73
C THR A 107 -14.45 11.28 -4.40
N GLN A 108 -15.55 11.15 -3.65
CA GLN A 108 -16.91 11.49 -4.10
C GLN A 108 -17.72 12.03 -2.92
N ASN A 109 -18.44 13.11 -3.17
CA ASN A 109 -19.52 13.65 -2.34
C ASN A 109 -20.56 14.25 -3.29
N THR A 110 -21.66 13.53 -3.55
CA THR A 110 -22.61 13.89 -4.63
C THR A 110 -23.32 15.21 -4.41
N ASN A 111 -23.51 15.60 -3.14
CA ASN A 111 -24.21 16.83 -2.77
C ASN A 111 -23.35 17.70 -1.84
N GLY A 112 -22.09 17.94 -2.21
CA GLY A 112 -21.09 18.68 -1.42
C GLY A 112 -21.51 20.10 -1.02
N ASP A 113 -22.44 20.73 -1.73
CA ASP A 113 -22.98 22.04 -1.37
C ASP A 113 -23.87 22.00 -0.10
N TYR A 114 -24.42 20.85 0.21
CA TYR A 114 -25.30 20.60 1.35
C TYR A 114 -24.63 19.81 2.46
N PHE A 115 -23.64 18.96 2.11
CA PHE A 115 -22.99 18.06 3.05
C PHE A 115 -21.49 18.32 3.14
N GLN A 116 -21.03 18.60 4.33
CA GLN A 116 -19.62 18.64 4.65
C GLN A 116 -19.14 17.25 5.09
N VAL A 117 -18.07 16.75 4.47
CA VAL A 117 -17.47 15.47 4.82
C VAL A 117 -16.06 15.72 5.36
N THR A 118 -15.74 15.13 6.51
CA THR A 118 -14.40 15.14 7.08
C THR A 118 -13.96 13.72 7.40
N THR A 119 -12.67 13.45 7.21
CA THR A 119 -12.07 12.14 7.42
C THR A 119 -10.89 12.25 8.38
N SER A 120 -10.67 11.21 9.15
CA SER A 120 -9.47 11.04 9.97
C SER A 120 -9.09 9.56 10.05
N CYS A 121 -7.82 9.30 10.34
CA CYS A 121 -7.31 7.96 10.61
C CYS A 121 -6.59 7.98 11.97
N ASP A 122 -6.78 6.96 12.77
CA ASP A 122 -6.18 6.86 14.11
C ASP A 122 -4.69 6.51 14.06
N LYS A 123 -4.21 5.95 12.94
CA LYS A 123 -2.81 5.59 12.72
C LYS A 123 -2.33 6.04 11.35
N THR A 124 -1.08 6.43 11.29
CA THR A 124 -0.37 6.74 10.03
C THR A 124 0.60 5.65 9.61
N THR A 125 0.86 4.68 10.48
CA THR A 125 1.73 3.53 10.20
C THR A 125 1.07 2.26 10.72
N LEU A 126 1.12 1.21 9.93
CA LEU A 126 0.66 -0.14 10.27
C LEU A 126 1.82 -1.11 10.17
N ASN A 127 2.10 -1.83 11.25
CA ASN A 127 2.96 -3.01 11.13
C ASN A 127 2.24 -4.11 10.32
N ALA A 128 2.99 -5.11 9.94
CA ALA A 128 2.43 -6.30 9.32
C ALA A 128 1.32 -6.90 10.19
N GLY A 129 0.15 -7.13 9.63
CA GLY A 129 -1.04 -7.66 10.32
C GLY A 129 -1.86 -6.67 11.14
N ASP A 130 -1.37 -5.43 11.34
CA ASP A 130 -2.07 -4.41 12.13
C ASP A 130 -3.29 -3.83 11.41
N THR A 131 -4.18 -3.21 12.20
CA THR A 131 -5.35 -2.47 11.73
C THR A 131 -5.30 -1.00 12.15
N ALA A 132 -5.97 -0.16 11.37
CA ALA A 132 -6.28 1.23 11.69
C ALA A 132 -7.77 1.49 11.48
N THR A 133 -8.29 2.51 12.18
CA THR A 133 -9.67 2.94 12.06
C THR A 133 -9.74 4.27 11.30
N ILE A 134 -10.47 4.29 10.21
CA ILE A 134 -10.83 5.51 9.49
C ILE A 134 -12.20 5.97 9.99
N THR A 135 -12.25 7.19 10.45
CA THR A 135 -13.52 7.85 10.86
C THR A 135 -13.92 8.85 9.79
N VAL A 136 -15.17 8.77 9.37
CA VAL A 136 -15.79 9.67 8.40
C VAL A 136 -17.00 10.34 9.04
N ASN A 137 -16.97 11.67 9.12
CA ASN A 137 -18.10 12.46 9.62
C ASN A 137 -18.75 13.16 8.44
N VAL A 138 -20.06 12.99 8.30
CA VAL A 138 -20.91 13.68 7.32
C VAL A 138 -21.85 14.60 8.08
N LYS A 139 -21.76 15.90 7.81
CA LYS A 139 -22.60 16.93 8.43
C LYS A 139 -23.47 17.61 7.39
N LEU A 140 -24.78 17.71 7.65
CA LEU A 140 -25.67 18.52 6.84
C LEU A 140 -25.51 20.00 7.24
N ILE A 141 -24.97 20.82 6.31
CA ILE A 141 -24.62 22.23 6.56
C ILE A 141 -25.60 23.22 5.96
N LYS A 142 -26.53 22.75 5.10
CA LYS A 142 -27.53 23.58 4.43
C LYS A 142 -28.81 22.77 4.23
N THR A 143 -29.97 23.40 4.44
CA THR A 143 -31.27 22.74 4.23
C THR A 143 -31.43 22.39 2.75
N PRO A 144 -31.68 21.12 2.39
CA PRO A 144 -31.94 20.73 1.02
C PRO A 144 -33.24 21.33 0.50
N VAL A 145 -33.24 21.76 -0.76
CA VAL A 145 -34.41 22.34 -1.43
C VAL A 145 -35.13 21.35 -2.35
N THR A 146 -34.53 20.20 -2.60
CA THR A 146 -35.12 19.08 -3.35
C THR A 146 -34.89 17.77 -2.60
N ALA A 147 -35.66 16.74 -2.91
CA ALA A 147 -35.49 15.41 -2.31
C ALA A 147 -34.12 14.81 -2.63
N GLU A 148 -33.62 14.99 -3.88
CA GLU A 148 -32.30 14.49 -4.31
C GLU A 148 -31.15 15.17 -3.54
N ALA A 149 -31.29 16.45 -3.20
CA ALA A 149 -30.31 17.18 -2.40
C ALA A 149 -30.34 16.75 -0.91
N GLY A 150 -31.35 16.01 -0.47
CA GLY A 150 -31.50 15.49 0.89
C GLY A 150 -30.68 14.24 1.19
N SER A 151 -30.02 13.69 0.19
CA SER A 151 -29.15 12.50 0.29
C SER A 151 -27.76 12.79 -0.29
N THR A 152 -26.74 12.13 0.23
CA THR A 152 -25.40 12.16 -0.39
C THR A 152 -24.74 10.79 -0.36
N THR A 153 -24.10 10.45 -1.47
CA THR A 153 -23.19 9.30 -1.55
C THR A 153 -21.76 9.78 -1.38
N VAL A 154 -21.09 9.21 -0.41
CA VAL A 154 -19.70 9.52 -0.05
C VAL A 154 -18.82 8.32 -0.38
N THR A 155 -17.76 8.56 -1.11
CA THR A 155 -16.69 7.58 -1.32
C THR A 155 -15.40 8.10 -0.70
N VAL A 156 -14.80 7.27 0.13
CA VAL A 156 -13.53 7.56 0.80
C VAL A 156 -12.46 6.63 0.26
N GLY A 157 -11.42 7.21 -0.28
CA GLY A 157 -10.23 6.51 -0.75
C GLY A 157 -9.13 6.51 0.30
N MET A 158 -8.28 5.50 0.21
CA MET A 158 -7.08 5.37 1.02
C MET A 158 -5.91 4.95 0.15
N ALA A 159 -4.74 5.52 0.40
CA ALA A 159 -3.48 5.09 -0.19
C ALA A 159 -2.52 4.62 0.90
N ALA A 160 -1.75 3.60 0.58
CA ALA A 160 -0.71 3.07 1.45
C ALA A 160 0.59 2.89 0.66
N SER A 161 1.73 3.08 1.32
CA SER A 161 3.06 2.83 0.77
C SER A 161 3.89 1.99 1.74
N PRO A 162 4.81 1.14 1.26
CA PRO A 162 5.68 0.39 2.14
C PRO A 162 6.59 1.33 2.93
N VAL A 163 6.87 0.97 4.18
CA VAL A 163 7.94 1.62 4.96
C VAL A 163 9.26 1.03 4.49
N ALA A 164 10.16 1.90 4.03
CA ALA A 164 11.51 1.51 3.62
C ALA A 164 12.40 1.16 4.82
#